data_42a479b25186260be3a83ac40602463a
#
_entry.id   42a479b25186260be3a83ac40602463a
#
_cell.length_a   1.000
_cell.length_b   1.000
_cell.length_c   1.000
_cell.angle_alpha   90.00
_cell.angle_beta   90.00
_cell.angle_gamma   90.00
#
_symmetry.space_group_name_H-M   'P 1'
#
loop_
_entity.id
_entity.type
_entity.pdbx_description
1 polymer ?
#
loop_
_entity_poly.entity_id
_entity_poly.type
_entity_poly.pdbx_seq_one_letter_code
_entity_poly.pdbx_strand_id
1 'polypeptide(L)'
;MDYGGTAAVLRRPQRRIAALDALRGLNLLSMIAYHTCWDLVYLFGMDWSWYRGTGAYIWQQSICWTFILLSGFCWPMGRRPLRRGLTVFACGWIITLVTVIFMPDEQIWFGVLTLIGSCMLLLIPLERGLRYVPAGAGLAVSAALFALLRNVNRGTLGFEGLVLS
;
A
#
# COMPACT_ATOMS: atom_id res chain seq x y z
N MET A 1 -15.16 -30.92 46.89
CA MET A 1 -15.47 -31.10 45.46
C MET A 1 -15.58 -29.70 44.84
N ASP A 2 -14.49 -29.28 44.28
CA ASP A 2 -14.33 -27.92 43.75
C ASP A 2 -14.52 -27.97 42.22
N TYR A 3 -15.59 -27.39 41.73
CA TYR A 3 -15.87 -27.29 40.31
C TYR A 3 -15.26 -25.97 39.82
N GLY A 4 -13.99 -26.02 39.44
CA GLY A 4 -13.31 -24.95 38.74
C GLY A 4 -14.01 -24.62 37.41
N GLY A 5 -14.95 -23.68 37.45
CA GLY A 5 -15.56 -23.11 36.26
C GLY A 5 -14.53 -22.38 35.41
N THR A 6 -14.06 -23.04 34.37
CA THR A 6 -13.25 -22.44 33.34
C THR A 6 -14.09 -21.37 32.61
N ALA A 7 -14.00 -20.13 33.07
CA ALA A 7 -14.60 -19.00 32.38
C ALA A 7 -14.00 -18.92 30.98
N ALA A 8 -14.73 -19.50 30.04
CA ALA A 8 -14.46 -19.30 28.60
C ALA A 8 -14.49 -17.81 28.34
N VAL A 9 -13.32 -17.21 28.20
CA VAL A 9 -13.16 -15.82 27.72
C VAL A 9 -13.81 -15.75 26.36
N LEU A 10 -15.07 -15.34 26.34
CA LEU A 10 -15.81 -15.05 25.12
C LEU A 10 -15.04 -13.96 24.37
N ARG A 11 -14.19 -14.37 23.43
CA ARG A 11 -13.52 -13.47 22.49
C ARG A 11 -14.64 -12.74 21.75
N ARG A 12 -14.87 -11.48 22.07
CA ARG A 12 -15.77 -10.62 21.30
C ARG A 12 -15.40 -10.74 19.84
N PRO A 13 -16.32 -11.12 18.94
CA PRO A 13 -16.03 -11.19 17.52
C PRO A 13 -15.61 -9.80 17.07
N GLN A 14 -14.43 -9.71 16.47
CA GLN A 14 -13.92 -8.47 15.92
C GLN A 14 -14.90 -8.06 14.81
N ARG A 15 -15.55 -6.91 14.98
CA ARG A 15 -16.52 -6.40 14.00
C ARG A 15 -15.79 -6.21 12.67
N ARG A 16 -15.93 -7.14 11.76
CA ARG A 16 -15.43 -7.00 10.40
C ARG A 16 -16.30 -5.97 9.69
N ILE A 17 -15.68 -4.96 9.12
CA ILE A 17 -16.40 -3.98 8.30
C ILE A 17 -16.41 -4.54 6.89
N ALA A 18 -17.51 -5.24 6.54
CA ALA A 18 -17.67 -5.91 5.26
C ALA A 18 -17.39 -4.99 4.05
N ALA A 19 -17.73 -3.72 4.16
CA ALA A 19 -17.45 -2.73 3.12
C ALA A 19 -15.95 -2.54 2.87
N LEU A 20 -15.11 -2.55 3.91
CA LEU A 20 -13.65 -2.43 3.74
C LEU A 20 -13.04 -3.69 3.13
N ASP A 21 -13.55 -4.86 3.49
CA ASP A 21 -13.09 -6.12 2.92
C ASP A 21 -13.54 -6.23 1.46
N ALA A 22 -14.75 -5.79 1.12
CA ALA A 22 -15.23 -5.72 -0.26
C ALA A 22 -14.41 -4.74 -1.11
N LEU A 23 -14.09 -3.56 -0.57
CA LEU A 23 -13.26 -2.57 -1.27
C LEU A 23 -11.84 -3.08 -1.51
N ARG A 24 -11.25 -3.81 -0.57
CA ARG A 24 -9.95 -4.47 -0.76
C ARG A 24 -10.01 -5.52 -1.86
N GLY A 25 -11.05 -6.35 -1.85
CA GLY A 25 -11.25 -7.38 -2.89
C GLY A 25 -11.41 -6.75 -4.27
N LEU A 26 -12.22 -5.70 -4.39
CA LEU A 26 -12.41 -4.98 -5.64
C LEU A 26 -11.11 -4.34 -6.13
N ASN A 27 -10.35 -3.71 -5.23
CA ASN A 27 -9.07 -3.10 -5.57
C ASN A 27 -8.04 -4.15 -6.00
N LEU A 28 -8.03 -5.33 -5.38
CA LEU A 28 -7.19 -6.45 -5.79
C LEU A 28 -7.55 -6.96 -7.19
N LEU A 29 -8.84 -7.13 -7.48
CA LEU A 29 -9.30 -7.50 -8.82
C LEU A 29 -8.91 -6.45 -9.87
N SER A 30 -9.05 -5.17 -9.54
CA SER A 30 -8.62 -4.06 -10.39
C SER A 30 -7.12 -4.09 -10.66
N MET A 31 -6.31 -4.42 -9.65
CA MET A 31 -4.86 -4.58 -9.79
C MET A 31 -4.50 -5.74 -10.72
N ILE A 32 -5.16 -6.90 -10.56
CA ILE A 32 -4.95 -8.06 -11.44
C ILE A 32 -5.30 -7.69 -12.88
N ALA A 33 -6.44 -7.04 -13.10
CA ALA A 33 -6.86 -6.59 -14.43
C ALA A 33 -5.85 -5.61 -15.05
N TYR A 34 -5.34 -4.66 -14.26
CA TYR A 34 -4.31 -3.72 -14.71
C TYR A 34 -3.04 -4.42 -15.17
N HIS A 35 -2.52 -5.37 -14.38
CA HIS A 35 -1.32 -6.13 -14.74
C HIS A 35 -1.55 -7.04 -15.94
N THR A 36 -2.73 -7.66 -16.04
CA THR A 36 -3.09 -8.44 -17.24
C THR A 36 -3.07 -7.56 -18.51
N CYS A 37 -3.62 -6.35 -18.44
CA CYS A 37 -3.55 -5.41 -19.56
C CYS A 37 -2.11 -5.01 -19.88
N TRP A 38 -1.27 -4.84 -18.84
CA TRP A 38 0.15 -4.55 -19.00
C TRP A 38 0.86 -5.67 -19.75
N ASP A 39 0.67 -6.92 -19.33
CA ASP A 39 1.25 -8.10 -19.99
C ASP A 39 0.81 -8.19 -21.45
N LEU A 40 -0.48 -7.98 -21.73
CA LEU A 40 -1.01 -8.03 -23.09
C LEU A 40 -0.39 -6.97 -24.01
N VAL A 41 -0.17 -5.77 -23.50
CA VAL A 41 0.40 -4.67 -24.29
C VAL A 41 1.92 -4.79 -24.44
N TYR A 42 2.65 -5.09 -23.38
CA TYR A 42 4.11 -5.04 -23.39
C TYR A 42 4.78 -6.39 -23.66
N LEU A 43 4.20 -7.51 -23.18
CA LEU A 43 4.76 -8.84 -23.45
C LEU A 43 4.19 -9.46 -24.75
N PHE A 44 2.88 -9.31 -24.98
CA PHE A 44 2.23 -9.88 -26.17
C PHE A 44 2.13 -8.90 -27.33
N GLY A 45 2.55 -7.65 -27.18
CA GLY A 45 2.62 -6.66 -28.25
C GLY A 45 1.28 -6.16 -28.77
N MET A 46 0.19 -6.24 -27.96
CA MET A 46 -1.11 -5.70 -28.37
C MET A 46 -1.08 -4.18 -28.44
N ASP A 47 -1.54 -3.60 -29.54
CA ASP A 47 -1.55 -2.16 -29.73
C ASP A 47 -2.80 -1.50 -29.15
N TRP A 48 -2.79 -1.29 -27.84
CA TRP A 48 -3.84 -0.56 -27.12
C TRP A 48 -3.37 0.85 -26.79
N SER A 49 -3.66 1.78 -27.69
CA SER A 49 -3.25 3.19 -27.56
C SER A 49 -3.77 3.84 -26.27
N TRP A 50 -4.96 3.48 -25.80
CA TRP A 50 -5.55 4.00 -24.57
C TRP A 50 -4.75 3.59 -23.32
N TYR A 51 -4.13 2.39 -23.34
CA TYR A 51 -3.36 1.88 -22.22
C TYR A 51 -2.00 2.60 -22.07
N ARG A 52 -1.44 3.14 -23.15
CA ARG A 52 -0.24 3.98 -23.13
C ARG A 52 -0.52 5.45 -22.78
N GLY A 53 -1.79 5.79 -22.57
CA GLY A 53 -2.24 7.15 -22.30
C GLY A 53 -2.46 7.46 -20.82
N THR A 54 -2.92 8.67 -20.56
CA THR A 54 -3.24 9.18 -19.21
C THR A 54 -4.27 8.33 -18.47
N GLY A 55 -5.18 7.65 -19.19
CA GLY A 55 -6.20 6.80 -18.59
C GLY A 55 -5.64 5.64 -17.77
N ALA A 56 -4.68 4.90 -18.34
CA ALA A 56 -4.02 3.80 -17.64
C ALA A 56 -3.20 4.30 -16.44
N TYR A 57 -2.55 5.45 -16.59
CA TYR A 57 -1.81 6.07 -15.48
C TYR A 57 -2.75 6.44 -14.31
N ILE A 58 -3.88 7.07 -14.59
CA ILE A 58 -4.88 7.40 -13.55
C ILE A 58 -5.42 6.13 -12.89
N TRP A 59 -5.70 5.10 -13.67
CA TRP A 59 -6.15 3.80 -13.18
C TRP A 59 -5.13 3.18 -12.22
N GLN A 60 -3.85 3.12 -12.62
CA GLN A 60 -2.75 2.65 -11.78
C GLN A 60 -2.67 3.43 -10.46
N GLN A 61 -2.69 4.76 -10.55
CA GLN A 61 -2.60 5.63 -9.37
C GLN A 61 -3.78 5.41 -8.41
N SER A 62 -5.00 5.24 -8.95
CA SER A 62 -6.19 5.00 -8.13
C SER A 62 -6.08 3.69 -7.34
N ILE A 63 -5.54 2.63 -7.96
CA ILE A 63 -5.28 1.35 -7.31
C ILE A 63 -4.26 1.54 -6.15
N CYS A 64 -3.12 2.19 -6.44
CA CYS A 64 -2.07 2.42 -5.45
C CYS A 64 -2.57 3.25 -4.27
N TRP A 65 -3.25 4.36 -4.53
CA TRP A 65 -3.79 5.24 -3.48
C TRP A 65 -4.83 4.53 -2.63
N THR A 66 -5.69 3.73 -3.24
CA THR A 66 -6.69 2.94 -2.51
C THR A 66 -6.02 1.94 -1.59
N PHE A 67 -4.96 1.24 -2.02
CA PHE A 67 -4.20 0.32 -1.16
C PHE A 67 -3.54 1.05 0.01
N ILE A 68 -2.90 2.19 -0.24
CA ILE A 68 -2.24 2.99 0.81
C ILE A 68 -3.26 3.48 1.83
N LEU A 69 -4.38 4.06 1.37
CA LEU A 69 -5.44 4.56 2.23
C LEU A 69 -6.08 3.44 3.08
N LEU A 70 -6.43 2.31 2.46
CA LEU A 70 -6.98 1.16 3.17
C LEU A 70 -6.00 0.58 4.19
N SER A 71 -4.71 0.55 3.85
CA SER A 71 -3.66 0.09 4.76
C SER A 71 -3.58 0.98 6.00
N GLY A 72 -3.55 2.30 5.82
CA GLY A 72 -3.52 3.29 6.90
C GLY A 72 -4.80 3.27 7.74
N PHE A 73 -5.97 3.25 7.10
CA PHE A 73 -7.26 3.21 7.79
C PHE A 73 -7.43 1.97 8.67
N CYS A 74 -6.93 0.83 8.19
CA CYS A 74 -7.03 -0.44 8.91
C CYS A 74 -5.88 -0.70 9.89
N TRP A 75 -4.94 0.23 10.01
CA TRP A 75 -3.83 0.10 10.94
C TRP A 75 -4.29 -0.09 12.40
N PRO A 76 -5.16 0.77 12.97
CA PRO A 76 -5.57 0.65 14.37
C PRO A 76 -6.42 -0.61 14.65
N MET A 77 -7.04 -1.18 13.61
CA MET A 77 -7.90 -2.37 13.72
C MET A 77 -7.08 -3.67 13.70
N GLY A 78 -5.79 -3.59 13.37
CA GLY A 78 -4.93 -4.76 13.20
C GLY A 78 -4.37 -5.27 14.52
N ARG A 79 -4.34 -6.61 14.68
CA ARG A 79 -3.57 -7.27 15.73
C ARG A 79 -2.20 -7.67 15.19
N ARG A 80 -1.16 -7.63 16.02
CA ARG A 80 0.22 -8.01 15.69
C ARG A 80 0.79 -7.18 14.52
N PRO A 81 0.96 -5.86 14.68
CA PRO A 81 1.39 -4.97 13.60
C PRO A 81 2.74 -5.37 13.00
N LEU A 82 3.70 -5.80 13.83
CA LEU A 82 5.01 -6.26 13.37
C LEU A 82 4.91 -7.43 12.39
N ARG A 83 4.13 -8.46 12.74
CA ARG A 83 3.97 -9.64 11.87
C ARG A 83 3.32 -9.27 10.54
N ARG A 84 2.30 -8.38 10.57
CA ARG A 84 1.66 -7.89 9.34
C ARG A 84 2.64 -7.10 8.47
N GLY A 85 3.36 -6.15 9.07
CA GLY A 85 4.35 -5.35 8.36
C GLY A 85 5.44 -6.22 7.71
N LEU A 86 6.01 -7.16 8.48
CA LEU A 86 7.01 -8.11 7.97
C LEU A 86 6.47 -9.00 6.85
N THR A 87 5.22 -9.49 6.98
CA THR A 87 4.63 -10.34 5.92
C THR A 87 4.45 -9.56 4.63
N VAL A 88 3.88 -8.34 4.68
CA VAL A 88 3.70 -7.51 3.49
C VAL A 88 5.04 -7.11 2.88
N PHE A 89 6.01 -6.73 3.70
CA PHE A 89 7.36 -6.40 3.28
C PHE A 89 8.06 -7.58 2.59
N ALA A 90 7.99 -8.77 3.20
CA ALA A 90 8.55 -9.99 2.62
C ALA A 90 7.89 -10.37 1.28
N CYS A 91 6.56 -10.24 1.17
CA CYS A 91 5.87 -10.43 -0.10
C CYS A 91 6.37 -9.46 -1.18
N GLY A 92 6.60 -8.19 -0.82
CA GLY A 92 7.19 -7.21 -1.74
C GLY A 92 8.58 -7.63 -2.22
N TRP A 93 9.44 -8.10 -1.31
CA TRP A 93 10.77 -8.60 -1.66
C TRP A 93 10.74 -9.87 -2.52
N ILE A 94 9.78 -10.77 -2.28
CA ILE A 94 9.58 -11.95 -3.14
C ILE A 94 9.26 -11.52 -4.58
N ILE A 95 8.39 -10.53 -4.76
CA ILE A 95 8.08 -9.99 -6.09
C ILE A 95 9.32 -9.38 -6.73
N THR A 96 10.10 -8.58 -6.00
CA THR A 96 11.37 -8.04 -6.49
C THR A 96 12.31 -9.15 -6.93
N LEU A 97 12.48 -10.20 -6.12
CA LEU A 97 13.35 -11.33 -6.45
C LEU A 97 12.88 -12.05 -7.72
N VAL A 98 11.58 -12.32 -7.83
CA VAL A 98 10.99 -12.96 -9.00
C VAL A 98 11.20 -12.12 -10.26
N THR A 99 10.93 -10.81 -10.20
CA THR A 99 11.11 -9.93 -11.35
C THR A 99 12.58 -9.79 -11.77
N VAL A 100 13.51 -9.71 -10.82
CA VAL A 100 14.95 -9.65 -11.11
C VAL A 100 15.46 -10.93 -11.79
N ILE A 101 14.95 -12.10 -11.39
CA ILE A 101 15.41 -13.39 -11.93
C ILE A 101 14.77 -13.69 -13.29
N PHE A 102 13.47 -13.45 -13.44
CA PHE A 102 12.71 -13.90 -14.61
C PHE A 102 12.49 -12.79 -15.64
N MET A 103 12.56 -11.52 -15.25
CA MET A 103 12.27 -10.36 -16.10
C MET A 103 13.29 -9.23 -15.86
N PRO A 104 14.57 -9.44 -16.20
CA PRO A 104 15.64 -8.48 -15.88
C PRO A 104 15.46 -7.10 -16.54
N ASP A 105 14.72 -7.00 -17.65
CA ASP A 105 14.42 -5.75 -18.32
C ASP A 105 13.31 -4.93 -17.64
N GLU A 106 12.47 -5.58 -16.81
CA GLU A 106 11.31 -4.98 -16.13
C GLU A 106 11.42 -5.10 -14.60
N GLN A 107 12.59 -4.84 -14.06
CA GLN A 107 12.89 -5.02 -12.63
C GLN A 107 12.09 -4.05 -11.76
N ILE A 108 11.39 -4.60 -10.76
CA ILE A 108 10.68 -3.81 -9.74
C ILE A 108 11.50 -3.83 -8.45
N TRP A 109 12.34 -2.82 -8.25
CA TRP A 109 13.17 -2.73 -7.03
C TRP A 109 12.39 -2.31 -5.79
N PHE A 110 11.41 -1.44 -5.93
CA PHE A 110 10.64 -0.93 -4.80
C PHE A 110 9.17 -0.74 -5.19
N GLY A 111 8.41 -1.81 -5.12
CA GLY A 111 6.98 -1.80 -5.44
C GLY A 111 6.10 -1.26 -4.30
N VAL A 112 4.81 -1.09 -4.59
CA VAL A 112 3.81 -0.60 -3.61
C VAL A 112 3.71 -1.49 -2.36
N LEU A 113 3.90 -2.81 -2.47
CA LEU A 113 3.89 -3.72 -1.32
C LEU A 113 5.09 -3.48 -0.40
N THR A 114 6.28 -3.30 -0.98
CA THR A 114 7.49 -3.00 -0.20
C THR A 114 7.33 -1.67 0.52
N LEU A 115 6.77 -0.66 -0.16
CA LEU A 115 6.45 0.64 0.43
C LEU A 115 5.46 0.51 1.59
N ILE A 116 4.34 -0.17 1.40
CA ILE A 116 3.31 -0.37 2.44
C ILE A 116 3.91 -1.14 3.62
N GLY A 117 4.66 -2.22 3.36
CA GLY A 117 5.33 -2.99 4.40
C GLY A 117 6.31 -2.16 5.21
N SER A 118 7.15 -1.35 4.55
CA SER A 118 8.07 -0.42 5.20
C SER A 118 7.35 0.62 6.05
N CYS A 119 6.28 1.23 5.51
CA CYS A 119 5.46 2.19 6.26
C CYS A 119 4.81 1.55 7.49
N MET A 120 4.31 0.32 7.37
CA MET A 120 3.75 -0.42 8.51
C MET A 120 4.79 -0.67 9.59
N LEU A 121 6.01 -1.02 9.24
CA LEU A 121 7.10 -1.23 10.20
C LEU A 121 7.54 0.08 10.86
N LEU A 122 7.64 1.16 10.10
CA LEU A 122 7.97 2.48 10.60
C LEU A 122 6.89 3.07 11.53
N LEU A 123 5.62 2.77 11.26
CA LEU A 123 4.52 3.23 12.11
C LEU A 123 4.57 2.65 13.53
N ILE A 124 5.18 1.47 13.73
CA ILE A 124 5.26 0.84 15.05
C ILE A 124 5.98 1.74 16.08
N PRO A 125 7.22 2.21 15.86
CA PRO A 125 7.87 3.14 16.76
C PRO A 125 7.24 4.54 16.74
N LEU A 126 6.76 4.98 15.56
CA LEU A 126 6.20 6.31 15.38
C LEU A 126 4.84 6.49 16.08
N GLU A 127 4.07 5.43 16.25
CA GLU A 127 2.73 5.46 16.88
C GLU A 127 2.77 6.11 18.26
N ARG A 128 3.85 5.89 19.02
CA ARG A 128 4.00 6.49 20.34
C ARG A 128 4.07 8.02 20.29
N GLY A 129 4.79 8.56 19.31
CA GLY A 129 4.89 10.01 19.09
C GLY A 129 3.65 10.62 18.45
N LEU A 130 3.07 9.92 17.46
CA LEU A 130 1.89 10.38 16.72
C LEU A 130 0.63 10.50 17.59
N ARG A 131 0.55 9.77 18.70
CA ARG A 131 -0.57 9.90 19.67
C ARG A 131 -0.72 11.31 20.25
N TYR A 132 0.36 12.09 20.30
CA TYR A 132 0.35 13.46 20.81
C TYR A 132 0.05 14.50 19.74
N VAL A 133 0.02 14.10 18.47
CA VAL A 133 -0.24 15.00 17.34
C VAL A 133 -1.76 15.07 17.10
N PRO A 134 -2.38 16.26 17.17
CA PRO A 134 -3.80 16.39 16.84
C PRO A 134 -4.07 16.01 15.39
N ALA A 135 -5.20 15.35 15.13
CA ALA A 135 -5.52 14.79 13.83
C ALA A 135 -5.44 15.82 12.68
N GLY A 136 -5.86 17.06 12.93
CA GLY A 136 -5.78 18.15 11.93
C GLY A 136 -4.34 18.52 11.57
N ALA A 137 -3.44 18.61 12.56
CA ALA A 137 -2.03 18.89 12.33
C ALA A 137 -1.34 17.72 11.60
N GLY A 138 -1.66 16.47 12.00
CA GLY A 138 -1.16 15.28 11.33
C GLY A 138 -1.58 15.23 9.85
N LEU A 139 -2.83 15.53 9.56
CA LEU A 139 -3.34 15.60 8.20
C LEU A 139 -2.65 16.71 7.38
N ALA A 140 -2.51 17.90 7.95
CA ALA A 140 -1.85 19.03 7.28
C ALA A 140 -0.39 18.73 6.96
N VAL A 141 0.37 18.18 7.92
CA VAL A 141 1.77 17.78 7.71
C VAL A 141 1.88 16.67 6.65
N SER A 142 1.01 15.66 6.71
CA SER A 142 1.01 14.59 5.71
C SER A 142 0.68 15.09 4.31
N ALA A 143 -0.28 15.99 4.18
CA ALA A 143 -0.63 16.61 2.90
C ALA A 143 0.51 17.49 2.36
N ALA A 144 1.16 18.26 3.23
CA ALA A 144 2.32 19.09 2.86
C ALA A 144 3.50 18.21 2.40
N LEU A 145 3.82 17.15 3.14
CA LEU A 145 4.87 16.20 2.75
C LEU A 145 4.53 15.49 1.44
N PHE A 146 3.27 15.08 1.24
CA PHE A 146 2.84 14.48 -0.01
C PHE A 146 2.99 15.45 -1.18
N ALA A 147 2.54 16.71 -1.01
CA ALA A 147 2.67 17.73 -2.05
C ALA A 147 4.14 18.04 -2.38
N LEU A 148 5.02 18.03 -1.38
CA LEU A 148 6.45 18.27 -1.54
C LEU A 148 7.14 17.10 -2.25
N LEU A 149 6.82 15.85 -1.87
CA LEU A 149 7.55 14.65 -2.29
C LEU A 149 6.95 13.98 -3.54
N ARG A 150 5.76 14.37 -3.99
CA ARG A 150 5.04 13.68 -5.09
C ARG A 150 5.83 13.59 -6.40
N ASN A 151 6.71 14.53 -6.67
CA ASN A 151 7.47 14.61 -7.92
C ASN A 151 8.95 14.22 -7.78
N VAL A 152 9.36 13.69 -6.62
CA VAL A 152 10.75 13.27 -6.36
C VAL A 152 11.23 12.25 -7.39
N ASN A 153 10.37 11.35 -7.84
CA ASN A 153 10.69 10.37 -8.89
C ASN A 153 11.02 11.01 -10.25
N ARG A 154 10.63 12.26 -10.46
CA ARG A 154 10.93 13.03 -11.67
C ARG A 154 12.15 13.95 -11.49
N GLY A 155 12.84 13.85 -10.35
CA GLY A 155 13.97 14.70 -10.00
C GLY A 155 13.57 16.14 -9.63
N THR A 156 12.31 16.38 -9.23
CA THR A 156 11.82 17.70 -8.84
C THR A 156 11.13 17.64 -7.48
N LEU A 157 11.27 18.72 -6.69
CA LEU A 157 10.54 18.92 -5.45
C LEU A 157 9.36 19.87 -5.68
N GLY A 158 8.19 19.52 -5.09
CA GLY A 158 7.01 20.38 -5.16
C GLY A 158 6.23 20.30 -6.47
N PHE A 159 5.45 21.34 -6.75
CA PHE A 159 4.52 21.34 -7.88
C PHE A 159 5.14 21.72 -9.21
N GLU A 160 6.19 22.50 -9.24
CA GLU A 160 6.96 22.80 -10.46
C GLU A 160 8.29 23.52 -10.10
N GLY A 161 9.41 23.02 -10.57
CA GLY A 161 10.59 23.84 -10.85
C GLY A 161 11.78 23.78 -9.90
N LEU A 162 11.72 23.12 -8.74
CA LEU A 162 12.96 22.89 -7.98
C LEU A 162 13.61 21.59 -8.45
N VAL A 163 14.55 21.70 -9.37
CA VAL A 163 15.34 20.57 -9.87
C VAL A 163 16.33 20.14 -8.79
N LEU A 164 16.31 18.87 -8.42
CA LEU A 164 17.34 18.27 -7.57
C LEU A 164 18.55 17.99 -8.46
N SER A 165 19.54 18.88 -8.42
CA SER A 165 20.84 18.69 -9.07
C SER A 165 21.75 17.80 -8.24
#